data_72aee4847650d184e96ec318429429cc
#
_entry.id   72aee4847650d184e96ec318429429cc
#
_cell.length_a   1.000
_cell.length_b   1.000
_cell.length_c   1.000
_cell.angle_alpha   90.00
_cell.angle_beta   90.00
_cell.angle_gamma   90.00
#
_symmetry.space_group_name_H-M   'P 1'
#
loop_
_entity.id
_entity.type
_entity.pdbx_description
1 polymer ?
#
loop_
_entity_poly.entity_id
_entity_poly.type
_entity_poly.pdbx_seq_one_letter_code
_entity_poly.pdbx_strand_id
1 'polypeptide(L)'
;DPESSVAPGNIAATCGQCHDGVYELYQRSVHSPQGNPDYESRRVRGMPQLPHCDDCHSAHTVARTDVPRFQLGIMTQCGHCHEEVTNTYFDTYHGKASALGDTTRAKCYDCHGAHDILRRDNPKSRLSRANIVSTCAQCHPGSHRQFTGYLTHATHHDPDRYLALYYAFWGMTALLVGTFGFFGLHTLAWLLKSWRLRHQLHRAVSESSADARQYVRFTSFQRRLHVIVILSFFGLAITGMMLKFSYTPWAQVLFTLFGGTDTAGWVHRILYMLAVGPPRSVTV
;
A
#
# COMPACT_ATOMS: atom_id res chain seq x y z
N ASP A 1 33.04 27.10 -0.61
CA ASP A 1 32.95 28.47 -0.13
C ASP A 1 31.61 28.70 0.59
N PRO A 2 31.62 29.05 1.88
CA PRO A 2 30.39 29.28 2.64
C PRO A 2 29.56 30.47 2.14
N GLU A 3 30.16 31.41 1.42
CA GLU A 3 29.48 32.58 0.85
C GLU A 3 28.85 32.28 -0.51
N SER A 4 29.13 31.10 -1.08
CA SER A 4 28.53 30.69 -2.33
C SER A 4 27.01 30.58 -2.23
N SER A 5 26.28 31.04 -3.24
CA SER A 5 24.82 30.91 -3.33
C SER A 5 24.33 29.45 -3.32
N VAL A 6 25.20 28.51 -3.68
CA VAL A 6 24.96 27.07 -3.67
C VAL A 6 25.58 26.35 -2.45
N ALA A 7 26.11 27.10 -1.47
CA ALA A 7 26.50 26.50 -0.21
C ALA A 7 25.24 25.98 0.52
N PRO A 8 25.31 24.82 1.20
CA PRO A 8 24.12 24.19 1.82
C PRO A 8 23.27 25.16 2.66
N GLY A 9 23.90 26.06 3.43
CA GLY A 9 23.19 27.06 4.23
C GLY A 9 22.48 28.16 3.43
N ASN A 10 22.82 28.35 2.16
CA ASN A 10 22.34 29.45 1.31
C ASN A 10 21.33 28.98 0.24
N ILE A 11 21.22 27.69 -0.03
CA ILE A 11 20.36 27.14 -1.10
C ILE A 11 18.91 27.60 -0.96
N ALA A 12 18.35 27.48 0.25
CA ALA A 12 16.95 27.86 0.49
C ALA A 12 16.71 29.37 0.23
N ALA A 13 17.62 30.22 0.68
CA ALA A 13 17.54 31.67 0.43
C ALA A 13 17.74 32.02 -1.04
N THR A 14 18.60 31.28 -1.73
CA THR A 14 18.83 31.45 -3.17
C THR A 14 17.59 31.11 -3.99
N CYS A 15 16.93 29.98 -3.71
CA CYS A 15 15.66 29.62 -4.33
C CYS A 15 14.56 30.63 -3.96
N GLY A 16 14.55 31.10 -2.73
CA GLY A 16 13.61 32.07 -2.19
C GLY A 16 13.60 33.43 -2.89
N GLN A 17 14.67 33.79 -3.62
CA GLN A 17 14.70 35.02 -4.41
C GLN A 17 13.60 35.06 -5.50
N CYS A 18 13.22 33.90 -6.02
CA CYS A 18 12.15 33.76 -7.00
C CYS A 18 10.91 33.06 -6.43
N HIS A 19 11.06 32.27 -5.37
CA HIS A 19 10.02 31.47 -4.71
C HIS A 19 9.77 31.95 -3.27
N ASP A 20 9.58 33.25 -3.08
CA ASP A 20 9.45 33.91 -1.78
C ASP A 20 8.34 33.30 -0.89
N GLY A 21 7.15 33.16 -1.43
CA GLY A 21 6.01 32.58 -0.68
C GLY A 21 6.24 31.13 -0.24
N VAL A 22 6.94 30.33 -1.06
CA VAL A 22 7.34 28.96 -0.69
C VAL A 22 8.45 28.98 0.36
N TYR A 23 9.40 29.91 0.23
CA TYR A 23 10.47 30.10 1.20
C TYR A 23 9.93 30.48 2.59
N GLU A 24 8.94 31.37 2.66
CA GLU A 24 8.28 31.72 3.92
C GLU A 24 7.60 30.50 4.58
N LEU A 25 6.97 29.62 3.80
CA LEU A 25 6.40 28.37 4.30
C LEU A 25 7.49 27.44 4.84
N TYR A 26 8.58 27.29 4.07
CA TYR A 26 9.73 26.48 4.48
C TYR A 26 10.35 26.98 5.79
N GLN A 27 10.52 28.29 5.96
CA GLN A 27 11.09 28.86 7.20
C GLN A 27 10.28 28.51 8.46
N ARG A 28 8.99 28.20 8.32
CA ARG A 28 8.13 27.75 9.42
C ARG A 28 8.11 26.22 9.60
N SER A 29 8.67 25.50 8.67
CA SER A 29 8.72 24.03 8.66
C SER A 29 9.76 23.49 9.64
N VAL A 30 9.54 22.28 10.15
CA VAL A 30 10.56 21.54 10.91
C VAL A 30 11.79 21.16 10.07
N HIS A 31 11.70 21.32 8.76
CA HIS A 31 12.81 21.11 7.83
C HIS A 31 13.73 22.33 7.72
N SER A 32 13.36 23.48 8.29
CA SER A 32 14.20 24.67 8.32
C SER A 32 14.89 24.85 9.67
N PRO A 33 16.06 25.49 9.72
CA PRO A 33 16.70 25.87 10.98
C PRO A 33 15.82 26.76 11.87
N GLN A 34 15.03 27.65 11.27
CA GLN A 34 14.17 28.61 11.97
C GLN A 34 12.91 27.93 12.55
N GLY A 35 12.33 27.00 11.79
CA GLY A 35 11.09 26.33 12.19
C GLY A 35 11.29 25.06 13.03
N ASN A 36 12.52 24.56 13.14
CA ASN A 36 12.81 23.35 13.89
C ASN A 36 13.21 23.67 15.35
N PRO A 37 12.36 23.33 16.34
CA PRO A 37 12.65 23.65 17.75
C PRO A 37 13.90 22.92 18.29
N ASP A 38 14.29 21.82 17.65
CA ASP A 38 15.42 20.99 18.08
C ASP A 38 16.70 21.27 17.26
N TYR A 39 16.71 22.29 16.39
CA TYR A 39 17.81 22.52 15.44
C TYR A 39 19.19 22.62 16.12
N GLU A 40 19.32 23.46 17.14
CA GLU A 40 20.60 23.64 17.82
C GLU A 40 21.06 22.37 18.53
N SER A 41 20.16 21.67 19.19
CA SER A 41 20.50 20.39 19.85
C SER A 41 20.89 19.30 18.85
N ARG A 42 20.31 19.31 17.64
CA ARG A 42 20.70 18.42 16.52
C ARG A 42 22.09 18.75 16.03
N ARG A 43 22.38 20.03 15.81
CA ARG A 43 23.68 20.53 15.37
C ARG A 43 24.80 20.14 16.33
N VAL A 44 24.58 20.34 17.61
CA VAL A 44 25.55 19.99 18.67
C VAL A 44 25.81 18.48 18.73
N ARG A 45 24.81 17.65 18.47
CA ARG A 45 24.93 16.19 18.44
C ARG A 45 25.49 15.65 17.11
N GLY A 46 25.85 16.51 16.14
CA GLY A 46 26.35 16.08 14.85
C GLY A 46 25.33 15.29 14.02
N MET A 47 24.03 15.52 14.22
CA MET A 47 22.99 14.87 13.45
C MET A 47 22.99 15.37 12.01
N PRO A 48 22.48 14.57 11.02
CA PRO A 48 22.38 14.99 9.63
C PRO A 48 21.74 16.37 9.48
N GLN A 49 22.20 17.11 8.51
CA GLN A 49 21.64 18.42 8.16
C GLN A 49 20.15 18.31 7.84
N LEU A 50 19.43 19.42 8.02
CA LEU A 50 18.04 19.50 7.57
C LEU A 50 17.99 19.59 6.06
N PRO A 51 16.94 19.07 5.41
CA PRO A 51 16.82 19.07 3.95
C PRO A 51 16.64 20.50 3.42
N HIS A 52 17.22 20.75 2.25
CA HIS A 52 17.06 21.97 1.49
C HIS A 52 16.12 21.75 0.30
N CYS A 53 15.93 22.78 -0.53
CA CYS A 53 15.03 22.71 -1.68
C CYS A 53 15.43 21.63 -2.69
N ASP A 54 16.73 21.49 -2.93
CA ASP A 54 17.31 20.57 -3.90
C ASP A 54 17.27 19.08 -3.45
N ASP A 55 17.19 18.82 -2.16
CA ASP A 55 17.01 17.46 -1.64
C ASP A 55 15.67 16.84 -2.08
N CYS A 56 14.64 17.68 -2.29
CA CYS A 56 13.33 17.26 -2.73
C CYS A 56 13.11 17.50 -4.24
N HIS A 57 13.61 18.63 -4.77
CA HIS A 57 13.35 19.06 -6.13
C HIS A 57 14.50 18.78 -7.12
N SER A 58 15.64 18.29 -6.62
CA SER A 58 16.89 18.17 -7.37
C SER A 58 17.48 19.54 -7.75
N ALA A 59 18.80 19.61 -7.88
CA ALA A 59 19.50 20.84 -8.28
C ALA A 59 19.59 21.02 -9.81
N HIS A 60 19.74 19.92 -10.55
CA HIS A 60 20.04 19.94 -11.98
C HIS A 60 18.90 19.45 -12.88
N THR A 61 17.90 18.80 -12.30
CA THR A 61 16.76 18.23 -13.01
C THR A 61 15.45 18.63 -12.37
N VAL A 62 15.32 19.93 -12.02
CA VAL A 62 14.10 20.47 -11.40
C VAL A 62 12.91 20.18 -12.32
N ALA A 63 12.02 19.33 -11.84
CA ALA A 63 10.83 18.92 -12.58
C ALA A 63 9.60 19.67 -12.08
N ARG A 64 8.60 19.81 -12.96
CA ARG A 64 7.27 20.30 -12.58
C ARG A 64 6.66 19.35 -11.55
N THR A 65 6.04 19.90 -10.51
CA THR A 65 5.46 19.13 -9.40
C THR A 65 4.12 18.48 -9.73
N ASP A 66 3.46 18.91 -10.82
CA ASP A 66 2.20 18.37 -11.31
C ASP A 66 2.34 17.15 -12.23
N VAL A 67 3.58 16.77 -12.60
CA VAL A 67 3.78 15.59 -13.45
C VAL A 67 3.83 14.29 -12.63
N PRO A 68 3.28 13.17 -13.18
CA PRO A 68 3.23 11.89 -12.48
C PRO A 68 4.59 11.40 -11.96
N ARG A 69 5.64 11.60 -12.72
CA ARG A 69 7.00 11.20 -12.34
C ARG A 69 7.47 11.88 -11.06
N PHE A 70 7.19 13.20 -10.90
CA PHE A 70 7.53 13.90 -9.67
C PHE A 70 6.64 13.44 -8.52
N GLN A 71 5.33 13.37 -8.72
CA GLN A 71 4.37 13.00 -7.69
C GLN A 71 4.61 11.60 -7.10
N LEU A 72 5.03 10.65 -7.93
CA LEU A 72 5.36 9.30 -7.47
C LEU A 72 6.79 9.20 -6.92
N GLY A 73 7.73 9.99 -7.46
CA GLY A 73 9.12 9.97 -7.04
C GLY A 73 9.39 10.65 -5.71
N ILE A 74 8.60 11.66 -5.34
CA ILE A 74 8.85 12.46 -4.12
C ILE A 74 8.81 11.61 -2.83
N MET A 75 8.04 10.52 -2.80
CA MET A 75 7.99 9.63 -1.65
C MET A 75 9.34 8.96 -1.39
N THR A 76 10.10 8.65 -2.44
CA THR A 76 11.46 8.13 -2.32
C THR A 76 12.41 9.19 -1.78
N GLN A 77 12.24 10.44 -2.16
CA GLN A 77 13.03 11.54 -1.60
C GLN A 77 12.79 11.70 -0.09
N CYS A 78 11.53 11.65 0.35
CA CYS A 78 11.23 11.59 1.77
C CYS A 78 11.92 10.40 2.46
N GLY A 79 11.93 9.25 1.79
CA GLY A 79 12.51 8.00 2.28
C GLY A 79 14.02 8.04 2.49
N HIS A 80 14.77 8.91 1.84
CA HIS A 80 16.21 9.04 2.07
C HIS A 80 16.55 9.41 3.52
N CYS A 81 15.69 10.16 4.20
CA CYS A 81 15.86 10.52 5.61
C CYS A 81 14.86 9.84 6.53
N HIS A 82 13.69 9.47 5.99
CA HIS A 82 12.56 8.87 6.71
C HIS A 82 12.28 7.44 6.25
N GLU A 83 13.32 6.59 6.15
CA GLU A 83 13.24 5.24 5.59
C GLU A 83 12.18 4.38 6.29
N GLU A 84 12.20 4.30 7.61
CA GLU A 84 11.27 3.46 8.37
C GLU A 84 9.81 3.81 8.10
N VAL A 85 9.44 5.09 8.22
CA VAL A 85 8.04 5.51 7.99
C VAL A 85 7.65 5.48 6.53
N THR A 86 8.59 5.59 5.59
CA THR A 86 8.34 5.42 4.16
C THR A 86 8.04 3.96 3.83
N ASN A 87 8.78 3.03 4.41
CA ASN A 87 8.52 1.60 4.26
C ASN A 87 7.13 1.24 4.80
N THR A 88 6.77 1.74 5.99
CA THR A 88 5.42 1.51 6.56
C THR A 88 4.31 2.18 5.74
N TYR A 89 4.58 3.33 5.11
CA TYR A 89 3.64 3.95 4.18
C TYR A 89 3.33 3.04 2.99
N PHE A 90 4.34 2.42 2.38
CA PHE A 90 4.14 1.48 1.27
C PHE A 90 3.43 0.18 1.67
N ASP A 91 3.31 -0.13 2.95
CA ASP A 91 2.43 -1.19 3.45
C ASP A 91 0.94 -0.81 3.48
N THR A 92 0.62 0.49 3.46
CA THR A 92 -0.76 0.98 3.42
C THR A 92 -1.39 0.85 2.04
N TYR A 93 -2.73 0.96 1.97
CA TYR A 93 -3.43 1.02 0.68
C TYR A 93 -2.97 2.20 -0.20
N HIS A 94 -2.79 3.39 0.40
CA HIS A 94 -2.31 4.57 -0.34
C HIS A 94 -0.94 4.33 -0.96
N GLY A 95 -0.01 3.79 -0.17
CA GLY A 95 1.34 3.50 -0.65
C GLY A 95 1.38 2.40 -1.71
N LYS A 96 0.61 1.33 -1.54
CA LYS A 96 0.53 0.24 -2.53
C LYS A 96 -0.06 0.69 -3.86
N ALA A 97 -1.13 1.49 -3.83
CA ALA A 97 -1.71 2.04 -5.04
C ALA A 97 -0.77 3.04 -5.73
N SER A 98 -0.07 3.87 -4.95
CA SER A 98 0.98 4.75 -5.50
C SER A 98 2.14 3.98 -6.10
N ALA A 99 2.59 2.87 -5.49
CA ALA A 99 3.62 1.99 -6.05
C ALA A 99 3.19 1.33 -7.37
N LEU A 100 1.89 1.10 -7.56
CA LEU A 100 1.32 0.63 -8.82
C LEU A 100 1.18 1.74 -9.88
N GLY A 101 1.48 3.00 -9.55
CA GLY A 101 1.44 4.14 -10.48
C GLY A 101 0.22 5.04 -10.35
N ASP A 102 -0.63 4.86 -9.34
CA ASP A 102 -1.80 5.72 -9.12
C ASP A 102 -1.38 7.06 -8.49
N THR A 103 -1.51 8.12 -9.27
CA THR A 103 -1.18 9.50 -8.86
C THR A 103 -2.29 10.17 -8.05
N THR A 104 -3.47 9.58 -7.95
CA THR A 104 -4.63 10.18 -7.25
C THR A 104 -4.67 9.85 -5.76
N ARG A 105 -3.90 8.87 -5.31
CA ARG A 105 -3.87 8.46 -3.90
C ARG A 105 -3.00 9.36 -3.06
N ALA A 106 -3.36 9.51 -1.79
CA ALA A 106 -2.65 10.37 -0.85
C ALA A 106 -1.19 9.95 -0.69
N LYS A 107 -0.29 10.92 -0.80
CA LYS A 107 1.16 10.79 -0.62
C LYS A 107 1.57 11.45 0.70
N CYS A 108 2.86 11.39 1.03
CA CYS A 108 3.38 11.97 2.27
C CYS A 108 2.94 13.42 2.45
N TYR A 109 3.08 14.24 1.42
CA TYR A 109 2.77 15.67 1.47
C TYR A 109 1.27 16.00 1.56
N ASP A 110 0.38 15.12 1.12
CA ASP A 110 -1.07 15.35 1.22
C ASP A 110 -1.53 15.33 2.68
N CYS A 111 -0.87 14.54 3.51
CA CYS A 111 -1.12 14.48 4.96
C CYS A 111 -0.26 15.44 5.76
N HIS A 112 1.04 15.49 5.45
CA HIS A 112 2.03 16.22 6.26
C HIS A 112 2.23 17.69 5.84
N GLY A 113 1.79 18.07 4.65
CA GLY A 113 2.19 19.30 3.98
C GLY A 113 3.46 19.10 3.14
N ALA A 114 3.76 20.07 2.27
CA ALA A 114 4.94 20.02 1.41
C ALA A 114 6.07 20.90 1.92
N HIS A 115 5.79 22.18 2.12
CA HIS A 115 6.77 23.18 2.54
C HIS A 115 6.56 23.67 3.98
N ASP A 116 5.36 23.50 4.51
CA ASP A 116 4.91 23.89 5.86
C ASP A 116 4.77 22.69 6.80
N ILE A 117 5.70 21.74 6.72
CA ILE A 117 5.65 20.51 7.52
C ILE A 117 5.89 20.86 9.01
N LEU A 118 4.92 20.50 9.85
CA LEU A 118 4.92 20.80 11.27
C LEU A 118 4.79 19.51 12.09
N ARG A 119 5.35 19.52 13.29
CA ARG A 119 5.18 18.41 14.27
C ARG A 119 3.69 18.25 14.60
N ARG A 120 3.29 17.01 14.88
CA ARG A 120 1.90 16.68 15.21
C ARG A 120 1.35 17.41 16.45
N ASP A 121 2.21 17.76 17.38
CA ASP A 121 1.87 18.52 18.60
C ASP A 121 1.65 20.00 18.33
N ASN A 122 2.10 20.53 17.20
CA ASN A 122 1.83 21.92 16.81
C ASN A 122 0.36 22.07 16.38
N PRO A 123 -0.40 23.01 16.99
CA PRO A 123 -1.82 23.21 16.65
C PRO A 123 -2.08 23.56 15.17
N LYS A 124 -1.11 24.14 14.48
CA LYS A 124 -1.20 24.50 13.05
C LYS A 124 -0.90 23.31 12.12
N SER A 125 -0.36 22.20 12.64
CA SER A 125 -0.09 21.01 11.85
C SER A 125 -1.39 20.45 11.26
N ARG A 126 -1.33 20.00 10.01
CA ARG A 126 -2.43 19.26 9.34
C ARG A 126 -2.81 17.98 10.09
N LEU A 127 -1.85 17.37 10.80
CA LEU A 127 -2.03 16.16 11.59
C LEU A 127 -2.24 16.42 13.08
N SER A 128 -2.37 17.68 13.51
CA SER A 128 -2.75 17.98 14.87
C SER A 128 -4.13 17.41 15.21
N ARG A 129 -4.40 17.22 16.50
CA ARG A 129 -5.70 16.72 16.94
C ARG A 129 -6.88 17.61 16.46
N ALA A 130 -6.66 18.89 16.26
CA ALA A 130 -7.67 19.81 15.76
C ALA A 130 -7.94 19.63 14.26
N ASN A 131 -6.90 19.40 13.45
CA ASN A 131 -6.97 19.51 12.01
C ASN A 131 -7.03 18.17 11.28
N ILE A 132 -6.70 17.03 11.92
CA ILE A 132 -6.59 15.74 11.24
C ILE A 132 -7.89 15.29 10.56
N VAL A 133 -9.05 15.61 11.12
CA VAL A 133 -10.35 15.28 10.52
C VAL A 133 -10.55 16.01 9.21
N SER A 134 -10.28 17.33 9.19
CA SER A 134 -10.40 18.15 7.96
C SER A 134 -9.35 17.74 6.92
N THR A 135 -8.17 17.34 7.34
CA THR A 135 -7.13 16.82 6.43
C THR A 135 -7.59 15.54 5.73
N CYS A 136 -8.11 14.56 6.46
CA CYS A 136 -8.65 13.35 5.87
C CYS A 136 -9.90 13.63 5.01
N ALA A 137 -10.75 14.58 5.41
CA ALA A 137 -11.98 14.94 4.72
C ALA A 137 -11.76 15.54 3.31
N GLN A 138 -10.56 16.00 2.99
CA GLN A 138 -10.22 16.48 1.63
C GLN A 138 -10.42 15.39 0.56
N CYS A 139 -10.17 14.13 0.91
CA CYS A 139 -10.35 13.00 0.02
C CYS A 139 -11.42 12.00 0.51
N HIS A 140 -11.75 12.02 1.81
CA HIS A 140 -12.72 11.15 2.46
C HIS A 140 -13.88 11.96 3.06
N PRO A 141 -14.87 12.37 2.25
CA PRO A 141 -16.04 13.09 2.74
C PRO A 141 -16.73 12.30 3.88
N GLY A 142 -17.09 12.98 4.95
CA GLY A 142 -17.67 12.35 6.13
C GLY A 142 -16.67 11.76 7.13
N SER A 143 -15.37 12.03 6.95
CA SER A 143 -14.35 11.66 7.95
C SER A 143 -14.71 12.17 9.34
N HIS A 144 -14.48 11.34 10.35
CA HIS A 144 -14.73 11.64 11.75
C HIS A 144 -13.58 11.10 12.63
N ARG A 145 -13.64 11.37 13.93
CA ARG A 145 -12.56 11.01 14.88
C ARG A 145 -12.17 9.55 14.89
N GLN A 146 -13.10 8.62 14.77
CA GLN A 146 -12.78 7.19 14.74
C GLN A 146 -12.07 6.81 13.43
N PHE A 147 -12.50 7.39 12.30
CA PHE A 147 -11.83 7.19 11.00
C PHE A 147 -10.37 7.64 11.06
N THR A 148 -10.10 8.82 11.65
CA THR A 148 -8.73 9.36 11.78
C THR A 148 -7.89 8.69 12.86
N GLY A 149 -8.44 7.73 13.60
CA GLY A 149 -7.74 6.85 14.54
C GLY A 149 -6.93 5.75 13.85
N TYR A 150 -7.05 5.58 12.53
CA TYR A 150 -6.25 4.65 11.77
C TYR A 150 -4.75 4.95 11.89
N LEU A 151 -3.98 3.92 12.22
CA LEU A 151 -2.53 4.02 12.41
C LEU A 151 -1.80 3.86 11.08
N THR A 152 -1.56 4.96 10.39
CA THR A 152 -1.01 4.99 9.02
C THR A 152 0.40 4.39 8.92
N HIS A 153 1.17 4.41 10.00
CA HIS A 153 2.54 3.90 10.04
C HIS A 153 2.69 2.67 10.95
N ALA A 154 1.58 1.96 11.26
CA ALA A 154 1.66 0.70 11.97
C ALA A 154 2.26 -0.39 11.09
N THR A 155 3.15 -1.18 11.65
CA THR A 155 3.80 -2.28 10.96
C THR A 155 3.73 -3.56 11.77
N HIS A 156 3.68 -4.69 11.08
CA HIS A 156 3.78 -6.01 11.68
C HIS A 156 5.24 -6.45 11.92
N HIS A 157 6.21 -5.61 11.61
CA HIS A 157 7.64 -5.88 11.81
C HIS A 157 8.16 -5.39 13.17
N ASP A 158 7.40 -4.56 13.88
CA ASP A 158 7.77 -4.00 15.18
C ASP A 158 6.92 -4.63 16.30
N PRO A 159 7.42 -5.70 16.97
CA PRO A 159 6.69 -6.34 18.06
C PRO A 159 6.62 -5.48 19.33
N ASP A 160 7.59 -4.59 19.55
CA ASP A 160 7.65 -3.78 20.77
C ASP A 160 6.54 -2.73 20.78
N ARG A 161 6.23 -2.18 19.62
CA ARG A 161 5.20 -1.14 19.47
C ARG A 161 3.83 -1.68 19.09
N TYR A 162 3.78 -2.79 18.29
CA TYR A 162 2.55 -3.33 17.70
C TYR A 162 2.41 -4.84 17.92
N LEU A 163 2.55 -5.31 19.15
CA LEU A 163 2.58 -6.72 19.54
C LEU A 163 1.41 -7.54 18.98
N ALA A 164 0.19 -7.01 19.09
CA ALA A 164 -1.00 -7.70 18.58
C ALA A 164 -0.98 -7.86 17.06
N LEU A 165 -0.52 -6.84 16.33
CA LEU A 165 -0.40 -6.87 14.86
C LEU A 165 0.68 -7.87 14.43
N TYR A 166 1.81 -7.90 15.14
CA TYR A 166 2.89 -8.86 14.89
C TYR A 166 2.40 -10.31 15.02
N TYR A 167 1.81 -10.70 16.14
CA TYR A 167 1.33 -12.06 16.33
C TYR A 167 0.16 -12.42 15.41
N ALA A 168 -0.75 -11.50 15.13
CA ALA A 168 -1.83 -11.74 14.18
C ALA A 168 -1.30 -12.03 12.77
N PHE A 169 -0.35 -11.23 12.30
CA PHE A 169 0.26 -11.41 10.98
C PHE A 169 1.00 -12.75 10.86
N TRP A 170 1.88 -13.06 11.82
CA TRP A 170 2.67 -14.30 11.77
C TRP A 170 1.82 -15.53 12.01
N GLY A 171 0.82 -15.46 12.91
CA GLY A 171 -0.13 -16.55 13.13
C GLY A 171 -0.97 -16.87 11.89
N MET A 172 -1.50 -15.85 11.22
CA MET A 172 -2.24 -16.01 9.96
C MET A 172 -1.32 -16.52 8.83
N THR A 173 -0.09 -16.04 8.75
CA THR A 173 0.89 -16.50 7.75
C THR A 173 1.25 -17.95 7.98
N ALA A 174 1.51 -18.36 9.21
CA ALA A 174 1.79 -19.75 9.57
C ALA A 174 0.62 -20.68 9.24
N LEU A 175 -0.62 -20.25 9.55
CA LEU A 175 -1.83 -20.98 9.21
C LEU A 175 -1.98 -21.14 7.69
N LEU A 176 -1.76 -20.06 6.94
CA LEU A 176 -1.84 -20.07 5.48
C LEU A 176 -0.80 -21.04 4.87
N VAL A 177 0.48 -20.88 5.24
CA VAL A 177 1.57 -21.70 4.74
C VAL A 177 1.36 -23.17 5.16
N GLY A 178 0.96 -23.42 6.41
CA GLY A 178 0.68 -24.77 6.91
C GLY A 178 -0.46 -25.44 6.15
N THR A 179 -1.56 -24.73 5.93
CA THR A 179 -2.72 -25.24 5.19
C THR A 179 -2.34 -25.57 3.74
N PHE A 180 -1.78 -24.61 3.01
CA PHE A 180 -1.41 -24.83 1.62
C PHE A 180 -0.26 -25.86 1.47
N GLY A 181 0.69 -25.87 2.39
CA GLY A 181 1.75 -26.86 2.42
C GLY A 181 1.21 -28.29 2.61
N PHE A 182 0.37 -28.48 3.64
CA PHE A 182 -0.21 -29.79 3.91
C PHE A 182 -1.08 -30.30 2.75
N PHE A 183 -2.06 -29.50 2.31
CA PHE A 183 -2.95 -29.91 1.22
C PHE A 183 -2.26 -29.95 -0.13
N GLY A 184 -1.26 -29.10 -0.36
CA GLY A 184 -0.43 -29.13 -1.57
C GLY A 184 0.38 -30.41 -1.66
N LEU A 185 1.05 -30.80 -0.58
CA LEU A 185 1.81 -32.08 -0.51
C LEU A 185 0.88 -33.28 -0.65
N HIS A 186 -0.27 -33.26 0.02
CA HIS A 186 -1.27 -34.33 -0.12
C HIS A 186 -1.75 -34.45 -1.56
N THR A 187 -2.13 -33.34 -2.20
CA THR A 187 -2.57 -33.32 -3.59
C THR A 187 -1.48 -33.79 -4.55
N LEU A 188 -0.24 -33.36 -4.34
CA LEU A 188 0.90 -33.80 -5.13
C LEU A 188 1.13 -35.31 -5.01
N ALA A 189 1.12 -35.84 -3.78
CA ALA A 189 1.27 -37.27 -3.53
C ALA A 189 0.15 -38.08 -4.21
N TRP A 190 -1.09 -37.60 -4.11
CA TRP A 190 -2.24 -38.22 -4.79
C TRP A 190 -2.11 -38.16 -6.32
N LEU A 191 -1.69 -37.02 -6.87
CA LEU A 191 -1.49 -36.81 -8.30
C LEU A 191 -0.39 -37.76 -8.85
N LEU A 192 0.73 -37.85 -8.17
CA LEU A 192 1.84 -38.77 -8.53
C LEU A 192 1.39 -40.22 -8.51
N LYS A 193 0.65 -40.64 -7.46
CA LYS A 193 0.06 -41.96 -7.39
C LYS A 193 -0.92 -42.22 -8.51
N SER A 194 -1.85 -41.32 -8.78
CA SER A 194 -2.84 -41.43 -9.84
C SER A 194 -2.17 -41.49 -11.22
N TRP A 195 -1.13 -40.69 -11.44
CA TRP A 195 -0.38 -40.70 -12.69
C TRP A 195 0.34 -42.02 -12.93
N ARG A 196 0.98 -42.59 -11.88
CA ARG A 196 1.63 -43.90 -11.95
C ARG A 196 0.65 -45.02 -12.23
N LEU A 197 -0.54 -44.97 -11.64
CA LEU A 197 -1.56 -46.00 -11.73
C LEU A 197 -2.58 -45.76 -12.87
N ARG A 198 -2.41 -44.71 -13.68
CA ARG A 198 -3.41 -44.32 -14.69
C ARG A 198 -3.85 -45.46 -15.63
N HIS A 199 -2.93 -46.29 -16.06
CA HIS A 199 -3.24 -47.40 -16.94
C HIS A 199 -4.05 -48.52 -16.27
N GLN A 200 -3.79 -48.78 -14.98
CA GLN A 200 -4.56 -49.73 -14.18
C GLN A 200 -5.94 -49.21 -13.85
N LEU A 201 -6.04 -47.93 -13.51
CA LEU A 201 -7.31 -47.22 -13.25
C LEU A 201 -8.20 -47.17 -14.50
N HIS A 202 -7.64 -46.93 -15.69
CA HIS A 202 -8.41 -46.95 -16.94
C HIS A 202 -8.98 -48.35 -17.20
N ARG A 203 -8.25 -49.39 -17.01
CA ARG A 203 -8.74 -50.78 -17.17
C ARG A 203 -9.84 -51.08 -16.16
N ALA A 204 -9.63 -50.82 -14.89
CA ALA A 204 -10.60 -51.08 -13.82
C ALA A 204 -11.90 -50.26 -14.00
N VAL A 205 -11.81 -49.00 -14.47
CA VAL A 205 -12.98 -48.18 -14.75
C VAL A 205 -13.72 -48.69 -15.99
N SER A 206 -13.02 -49.15 -17.03
CA SER A 206 -13.64 -49.73 -18.25
C SER A 206 -14.37 -51.05 -17.96
N GLU A 207 -13.81 -51.90 -17.10
CA GLU A 207 -14.44 -53.15 -16.67
C GLU A 207 -15.64 -52.90 -15.74
N SER A 208 -15.53 -51.97 -14.81
CA SER A 208 -16.59 -51.60 -13.85
C SER A 208 -17.75 -50.84 -14.47
N SER A 209 -17.52 -50.11 -15.57
CA SER A 209 -18.57 -49.28 -16.21
C SER A 209 -19.58 -50.05 -17.04
N ALA A 210 -19.27 -51.34 -17.39
CA ALA A 210 -20.17 -52.15 -18.19
C ALA A 210 -21.47 -52.55 -17.47
N ASP A 211 -21.51 -52.53 -16.14
CA ASP A 211 -22.67 -52.94 -15.36
C ASP A 211 -23.05 -51.95 -14.20
N ALA A 212 -22.37 -50.81 -14.13
CA ALA A 212 -22.60 -49.85 -13.03
C ALA A 212 -23.73 -48.85 -13.36
N ARG A 213 -24.76 -48.82 -12.53
CA ARG A 213 -25.77 -47.73 -12.56
C ARG A 213 -25.07 -46.39 -12.35
N GLN A 214 -25.10 -45.52 -13.37
CA GLN A 214 -24.56 -44.19 -13.26
C GLN A 214 -25.52 -43.26 -12.52
N TYR A 215 -25.08 -42.66 -11.44
CA TYR A 215 -25.85 -41.66 -10.70
C TYR A 215 -25.31 -40.26 -10.98
N VAL A 216 -26.23 -39.32 -11.23
CA VAL A 216 -25.88 -37.90 -11.38
C VAL A 216 -25.45 -37.35 -10.03
N ARG A 217 -24.15 -37.16 -9.83
CA ARG A 217 -23.54 -36.70 -8.57
C ARG A 217 -23.86 -35.24 -8.28
N PHE A 218 -23.86 -34.41 -9.31
CA PHE A 218 -24.14 -32.99 -9.22
C PHE A 218 -25.13 -32.57 -10.29
N THR A 219 -26.15 -31.82 -9.88
CA THR A 219 -27.11 -31.21 -10.81
C THR A 219 -26.44 -30.14 -11.66
N SER A 220 -27.03 -29.76 -12.78
CA SER A 220 -26.53 -28.70 -13.65
C SER A 220 -26.43 -27.34 -12.89
N PHE A 221 -27.32 -27.11 -11.92
CA PHE A 221 -27.28 -25.93 -11.06
C PHE A 221 -26.03 -25.95 -10.15
N GLN A 222 -25.77 -27.05 -9.47
CA GLN A 222 -24.60 -27.19 -8.60
C GLN A 222 -23.29 -27.03 -9.37
N ARG A 223 -23.19 -27.57 -10.57
CA ARG A 223 -22.02 -27.38 -11.46
C ARG A 223 -21.80 -25.93 -11.84
N ARG A 224 -22.87 -25.20 -12.23
CA ARG A 224 -22.80 -23.77 -12.55
C ARG A 224 -22.38 -22.95 -11.34
N LEU A 225 -22.97 -23.22 -10.18
CA LEU A 225 -22.61 -22.55 -8.94
C LEU A 225 -21.13 -22.76 -8.60
N HIS A 226 -20.64 -23.99 -8.75
CA HIS A 226 -19.22 -24.31 -8.51
C HIS A 226 -18.28 -23.54 -9.44
N VAL A 227 -18.63 -23.42 -10.73
CA VAL A 227 -17.85 -22.61 -11.68
C VAL A 227 -17.85 -21.14 -11.30
N ILE A 228 -18.98 -20.57 -10.87
CA ILE A 228 -19.06 -19.19 -10.39
C ILE A 228 -18.13 -18.98 -9.19
N VAL A 229 -18.16 -19.89 -8.22
CA VAL A 229 -17.28 -19.82 -7.03
C VAL A 229 -15.81 -19.89 -7.42
N ILE A 230 -15.44 -20.79 -8.33
CA ILE A 230 -14.05 -20.90 -8.82
C ILE A 230 -13.62 -19.59 -9.49
N LEU A 231 -14.39 -19.07 -10.42
CA LEU A 231 -14.07 -17.84 -11.15
C LEU A 231 -13.99 -16.64 -10.21
N SER A 232 -14.92 -16.54 -9.25
CA SER A 232 -14.90 -15.49 -8.23
C SER A 232 -13.66 -15.60 -7.34
N PHE A 233 -13.30 -16.79 -6.90
CA PHE A 233 -12.12 -17.02 -6.07
C PHE A 233 -10.83 -16.60 -6.79
N PHE A 234 -10.62 -17.09 -8.01
CA PHE A 234 -9.42 -16.72 -8.78
C PHE A 234 -9.38 -15.24 -9.10
N GLY A 235 -10.51 -14.64 -9.45
CA GLY A 235 -10.57 -13.20 -9.71
C GLY A 235 -10.28 -12.36 -8.47
N LEU A 236 -10.82 -12.73 -7.30
CA LEU A 236 -10.50 -12.10 -6.02
C LEU A 236 -9.01 -12.26 -5.65
N ALA A 237 -8.46 -13.46 -5.86
CA ALA A 237 -7.04 -13.72 -5.62
C ALA A 237 -6.16 -12.84 -6.53
N ILE A 238 -6.41 -12.80 -7.83
CA ILE A 238 -5.62 -11.99 -8.79
C ILE A 238 -5.68 -10.51 -8.41
N THR A 239 -6.88 -9.97 -8.20
CA THR A 239 -7.05 -8.54 -7.86
C THR A 239 -6.47 -8.18 -6.49
N GLY A 240 -6.50 -9.09 -5.51
CA GLY A 240 -5.85 -8.91 -4.21
C GLY A 240 -4.33 -9.03 -4.27
N MET A 241 -3.82 -9.94 -5.08
CA MET A 241 -2.38 -10.17 -5.26
C MET A 241 -1.67 -8.97 -5.91
N MET A 242 -2.33 -8.22 -6.80
CA MET A 242 -1.78 -6.98 -7.34
C MET A 242 -1.42 -5.98 -6.23
N LEU A 243 -2.30 -5.77 -5.26
CA LEU A 243 -2.03 -4.90 -4.11
C LEU A 243 -0.99 -5.51 -3.16
N LYS A 244 -1.04 -6.82 -2.92
CA LYS A 244 -0.05 -7.49 -2.04
C LYS A 244 1.36 -7.37 -2.58
N PHE A 245 1.54 -7.49 -3.88
CA PHE A 245 2.83 -7.46 -4.58
C PHE A 245 3.02 -6.21 -5.44
N SER A 246 2.49 -5.07 -4.99
CA SER A 246 2.49 -3.78 -5.69
C SER A 246 3.88 -3.29 -6.15
N TYR A 247 4.94 -3.76 -5.50
CA TYR A 247 6.33 -3.46 -5.83
C TYR A 247 6.90 -4.29 -7.00
N THR A 248 6.15 -5.27 -7.52
CA THR A 248 6.62 -6.16 -8.58
C THR A 248 6.18 -5.71 -9.97
N PRO A 249 7.01 -5.90 -11.02
CA PRO A 249 6.63 -5.49 -12.38
C PRO A 249 5.36 -6.16 -12.91
N TRP A 250 5.13 -7.44 -12.60
CA TRP A 250 3.93 -8.15 -13.06
C TRP A 250 2.64 -7.56 -12.46
N ALA A 251 2.70 -7.11 -11.21
CA ALA A 251 1.55 -6.47 -10.57
C ALA A 251 1.21 -5.13 -11.24
N GLN A 252 2.23 -4.34 -11.61
CA GLN A 252 2.06 -3.09 -12.34
C GLN A 252 1.45 -3.32 -13.73
N VAL A 253 1.90 -4.35 -14.44
CA VAL A 253 1.33 -4.74 -15.75
C VAL A 253 -0.14 -5.14 -15.60
N LEU A 254 -0.45 -6.03 -14.66
CA LEU A 254 -1.85 -6.44 -14.41
C LEU A 254 -2.71 -5.24 -14.00
N PHE A 255 -2.21 -4.38 -13.12
CA PHE A 255 -2.90 -3.18 -12.68
C PHE A 255 -3.27 -2.25 -13.85
N THR A 256 -2.34 -2.06 -14.79
CA THR A 256 -2.58 -1.29 -16.01
C THR A 256 -3.63 -1.96 -16.91
N LEU A 257 -3.57 -3.30 -17.06
CA LEU A 257 -4.55 -4.07 -17.84
C LEU A 257 -5.96 -3.99 -17.24
N PHE A 258 -6.08 -3.94 -15.92
CA PHE A 258 -7.36 -3.75 -15.21
C PHE A 258 -7.88 -2.30 -15.26
N GLY A 259 -7.13 -1.35 -15.82
CA GLY A 259 -7.54 0.05 -15.93
C GLY A 259 -7.39 0.86 -14.64
N GLY A 260 -6.45 0.47 -13.77
CA GLY A 260 -6.11 1.21 -12.55
C GLY A 260 -6.88 0.79 -11.30
N THR A 261 -6.70 1.54 -10.20
CA THR A 261 -7.22 1.23 -8.86
C THR A 261 -8.73 1.15 -8.80
N ASP A 262 -9.42 2.06 -9.45
CA ASP A 262 -10.88 2.16 -9.33
C ASP A 262 -11.55 1.00 -10.04
N THR A 263 -11.12 0.68 -11.27
CA THR A 263 -11.66 -0.45 -12.04
C THR A 263 -11.33 -1.79 -11.37
N ALA A 264 -10.08 -1.98 -10.94
CA ALA A 264 -9.68 -3.19 -10.20
C ALA A 264 -10.48 -3.33 -8.90
N GLY A 265 -10.73 -2.24 -8.19
CA GLY A 265 -11.57 -2.21 -6.99
C GLY A 265 -13.02 -2.57 -7.27
N TRP A 266 -13.61 -2.10 -8.36
CA TRP A 266 -14.96 -2.48 -8.79
C TRP A 266 -15.04 -3.96 -9.14
N VAL A 267 -14.10 -4.47 -9.93
CA VAL A 267 -14.03 -5.90 -10.27
C VAL A 267 -13.93 -6.76 -9.01
N HIS A 268 -13.07 -6.38 -8.06
CA HIS A 268 -12.92 -7.08 -6.79
C HIS A 268 -14.25 -7.14 -6.00
N ARG A 269 -14.98 -6.02 -5.90
CA ARG A 269 -16.28 -5.96 -5.20
C ARG A 269 -17.35 -6.79 -5.89
N ILE A 270 -17.42 -6.76 -7.22
CA ILE A 270 -18.38 -7.60 -7.99
C ILE A 270 -18.09 -9.08 -7.74
N LEU A 271 -16.84 -9.50 -7.83
CA LEU A 271 -16.43 -10.88 -7.57
C LEU A 271 -16.71 -11.32 -6.13
N TYR A 272 -16.52 -10.42 -5.16
CA TYR A 272 -16.92 -10.65 -3.78
C TYR A 272 -18.44 -10.88 -3.63
N MET A 273 -19.25 -10.02 -4.24
CA MET A 273 -20.73 -10.17 -4.21
C MET A 273 -21.19 -11.48 -4.86
N LEU A 274 -20.51 -11.93 -5.92
CA LEU A 274 -20.80 -13.21 -6.57
C LEU A 274 -20.41 -14.41 -5.69
N ALA A 275 -19.34 -14.30 -4.92
CA ALA A 275 -18.83 -15.37 -4.08
C ALA A 275 -19.60 -15.51 -2.74
N VAL A 276 -19.97 -14.40 -2.13
CA VAL A 276 -20.48 -14.35 -0.73
C VAL A 276 -21.93 -13.86 -0.66
N GLY A 277 -22.41 -13.22 -1.73
CA GLY A 277 -23.70 -12.53 -1.76
C GLY A 277 -23.60 -11.04 -1.34
N PRO A 278 -24.67 -10.27 -1.54
CA PRO A 278 -24.69 -8.86 -1.19
C PRO A 278 -24.47 -8.68 0.32
N PRO A 279 -23.69 -7.66 0.72
CA PRO A 279 -23.52 -7.37 2.15
C PRO A 279 -24.89 -7.10 2.76
N ARG A 280 -25.22 -7.80 3.84
CA ARG A 280 -26.41 -7.46 4.62
C ARG A 280 -26.23 -6.03 5.12
N SER A 281 -27.17 -5.15 4.78
CA SER A 281 -27.18 -3.79 5.30
C SER A 281 -27.22 -3.88 6.83
N VAL A 282 -26.09 -3.60 7.47
CA VAL A 282 -26.09 -3.31 8.90
C VAL A 282 -26.67 -1.90 9.00
N THR A 283 -27.97 -1.83 9.23
CA THR A 283 -28.62 -0.61 9.71
C THR A 283 -28.02 -0.32 11.07
N VAL A 284 -27.14 0.69 11.11
CA VAL A 284 -26.67 1.34 12.34
C VAL A 284 -27.57 2.52 12.61
#